data_f3b294ea10435d20d4a2f922d6c4dd05
#
_entry.id   f3b294ea10435d20d4a2f922d6c4dd05
#
_cell.length_a   1.000
_cell.length_b   1.000
_cell.length_c   1.000
_cell.angle_alpha   90.00
_cell.angle_beta   90.00
_cell.angle_gamma   90.00
#
_symmetry.space_group_name_H-M   'P 1'
#
loop_
_entity.id
_entity.type
_entity.pdbx_description
1 polymer ?
#
loop_
_entity_poly.entity_id
_entity_poly.type
_entity_poly.pdbx_seq_one_letter_code
_entity_poly.pdbx_strand_id
1 'polypeptide(L)'
;MPQLLGGRLKDVLIVVLVILLIASWGYFFTRPKPPTYKRLTDPEVLVIAMDTSDAVSLDPARAYELTSCLVVNQLYDKLVDFAPPDYTEIVPEVAESWEVLPDGVTWVFHIRKGIKFADGTPLNATAVAFSIKRVIKLKQAASWVLTQFGLTEDSIKVIDEYTVQIKLGYKVAPRIFLSCLSFTVGAIVNPKEVLAHQKNGDLGSEWLTDHSAGSGPFILEKWERESEIVLVANEKYWKGTPRIKKVIIKHVPEPTDQLLLLEKGDIDIAWSLTSDQIEEVREKPGIKIASRPAFQKAYLGMNVGFKPFSDERVRDAIRWAIDYDAIIKMLKGGAKKLQTFIEEGILGYNPATPYYRDVNKAKALLAEAGYPNGFEVELMAPPSYPARDVAAIIKSSLEEIGIKVNIRLVTAAEMYEKYRKQGHQLILAEWGADYPDPDALAKPFADYRVKQLAWRNMWYDDYAANLTEQAAVEFDLSKRLALYKELTEYVLDKGPYAILYQVVNQIALRTWVENFEPDPTFFLLDLSRVYKESVYEVVP
;
A
#
# COMPACT_ATOMS: atom_id res chain seq x y z
N MET A 1 52.76 -77.90 36.82
CA MET A 1 52.34 -77.48 35.50
C MET A 1 51.11 -76.51 35.51
N PRO A 2 51.16 -75.32 36.15
CA PRO A 2 50.15 -74.30 35.91
C PRO A 2 50.69 -72.93 35.40
N GLN A 3 52.00 -72.77 35.14
CA GLN A 3 52.57 -71.45 34.76
C GLN A 3 52.71 -71.20 33.24
N LEU A 4 52.45 -72.18 32.38
CA LEU A 4 52.59 -72.06 30.95
C LEU A 4 51.28 -71.64 30.19
N LEU A 5 50.13 -71.69 30.89
CA LEU A 5 48.85 -71.32 30.29
C LEU A 5 48.50 -69.79 30.45
N GLY A 6 49.11 -69.12 31.42
CA GLY A 6 48.87 -67.71 31.70
C GLY A 6 49.49 -66.72 30.67
N GLY A 7 50.60 -67.13 30.05
CA GLY A 7 51.29 -66.30 29.02
C GLY A 7 50.50 -66.25 27.71
N ARG A 8 50.10 -67.40 27.21
CA ARG A 8 49.36 -67.49 25.92
C ARG A 8 48.03 -66.81 25.95
N LEU A 9 47.32 -66.77 27.10
CA LEU A 9 46.05 -66.11 27.27
C LEU A 9 46.19 -64.55 27.22
N LYS A 10 47.27 -64.03 27.79
CA LYS A 10 47.61 -62.61 27.75
C LYS A 10 48.00 -62.17 26.34
N ASP A 11 48.76 -62.97 25.61
CA ASP A 11 49.16 -62.67 24.24
C ASP A 11 47.94 -62.67 23.28
N VAL A 12 47.04 -63.64 23.47
CA VAL A 12 45.77 -63.69 22.71
C VAL A 12 44.88 -62.48 23.03
N LEU A 13 44.82 -62.07 24.32
CA LEU A 13 44.03 -60.90 24.73
C LEU A 13 44.58 -59.58 24.13
N ILE A 14 45.93 -59.47 24.11
CA ILE A 14 46.60 -58.30 23.49
C ILE A 14 46.36 -58.25 21.99
N VAL A 15 46.44 -59.38 21.29
CA VAL A 15 46.16 -59.43 19.82
C VAL A 15 44.71 -59.13 19.53
N VAL A 16 43.75 -59.61 20.33
CA VAL A 16 42.33 -59.26 20.17
C VAL A 16 42.07 -57.76 20.44
N LEU A 17 42.68 -57.16 21.45
CA LEU A 17 42.63 -55.75 21.75
C LEU A 17 43.21 -54.88 20.63
N VAL A 18 44.33 -55.27 20.03
CA VAL A 18 44.95 -54.58 18.90
C VAL A 18 44.10 -54.71 17.67
N ILE A 19 43.48 -55.86 17.38
CA ILE A 19 42.52 -56.00 16.24
C ILE A 19 41.28 -55.15 16.47
N LEU A 20 40.74 -55.10 17.69
CA LEU A 20 39.59 -54.22 18.00
C LEU A 20 39.94 -52.73 17.92
N LEU A 21 41.16 -52.35 18.31
CA LEU A 21 41.64 -50.96 18.10
C LEU A 21 41.82 -50.62 16.65
N ILE A 22 42.41 -51.50 15.82
CA ILE A 22 42.56 -51.29 14.37
C ILE A 22 41.19 -51.24 13.70
N ALA A 23 40.28 -52.15 14.08
CA ALA A 23 38.90 -52.12 13.57
C ALA A 23 38.14 -50.87 13.98
N SER A 24 38.32 -50.40 15.23
CA SER A 24 37.72 -49.13 15.68
C SER A 24 38.32 -47.92 14.98
N TRP A 25 39.63 -47.90 14.73
CA TRP A 25 40.29 -46.88 13.94
C TRP A 25 39.83 -46.93 12.48
N GLY A 26 39.78 -48.10 11.86
CA GLY A 26 39.23 -48.28 10.50
C GLY A 26 37.79 -47.80 10.41
N TYR A 27 36.96 -48.09 11.40
CA TYR A 27 35.57 -47.62 11.45
C TYR A 27 35.44 -46.09 11.64
N PHE A 28 36.39 -45.46 12.36
CA PHE A 28 36.43 -44.00 12.53
C PHE A 28 36.84 -43.28 11.24
N PHE A 29 37.76 -43.87 10.43
CA PHE A 29 38.20 -43.30 9.16
C PHE A 29 37.30 -43.61 8.00
N THR A 30 36.45 -44.62 8.10
CA THR A 30 35.46 -44.98 7.06
C THR A 30 34.08 -44.35 7.28
N ARG A 31 33.85 -43.66 8.39
CA ARG A 31 32.61 -42.90 8.58
C ARG A 31 32.57 -41.79 7.54
N PRO A 32 31.51 -41.73 6.72
CA PRO A 32 31.31 -40.56 5.88
C PRO A 32 31.29 -39.33 6.80
N LYS A 33 32.09 -38.33 6.46
CA LYS A 33 32.05 -37.05 7.18
C LYS A 33 30.60 -36.59 7.18
N PRO A 34 30.07 -36.11 8.32
CA PRO A 34 28.72 -35.52 8.31
C PRO A 34 28.69 -34.43 7.24
N PRO A 35 27.61 -34.34 6.46
CA PRO A 35 27.51 -33.33 5.42
C PRO A 35 27.72 -31.94 6.02
N THR A 36 28.56 -31.17 5.39
CA THR A 36 28.78 -29.77 5.76
C THR A 36 27.63 -28.98 5.19
N TYR A 37 26.90 -28.24 6.03
CA TYR A 37 25.80 -27.38 5.60
C TYR A 37 26.30 -25.95 5.53
N LYS A 38 26.14 -25.33 4.37
CA LYS A 38 26.34 -23.89 4.18
C LYS A 38 24.99 -23.21 4.33
N ARG A 39 24.89 -22.24 5.23
CA ARG A 39 23.68 -21.42 5.38
C ARG A 39 23.58 -20.49 4.17
N LEU A 40 22.49 -20.57 3.44
CA LEU A 40 22.24 -19.73 2.25
C LEU A 40 21.59 -18.39 2.61
N THR A 41 20.90 -18.32 3.76
CA THR A 41 20.16 -17.12 4.15
C THR A 41 20.53 -16.69 5.57
N ASP A 42 20.53 -15.38 5.81
CA ASP A 42 20.49 -14.86 7.17
C ASP A 42 19.03 -14.65 7.56
N PRO A 43 18.47 -15.46 8.50
CA PRO A 43 17.06 -15.34 8.87
C PRO A 43 16.73 -14.08 9.67
N GLU A 44 17.73 -13.36 10.15
CA GLU A 44 17.54 -12.13 10.91
C GLU A 44 17.60 -10.85 10.05
N VAL A 45 18.03 -10.99 8.78
CA VAL A 45 18.15 -9.84 7.85
C VAL A 45 17.20 -10.00 6.68
N LEU A 46 16.34 -9.02 6.45
CA LEU A 46 15.46 -8.91 5.29
C LEU A 46 16.02 -7.85 4.33
N VAL A 47 16.25 -8.23 3.08
CA VAL A 47 16.78 -7.32 2.04
C VAL A 47 15.69 -7.10 0.97
N ILE A 48 15.26 -5.86 0.81
CA ILE A 48 14.26 -5.43 -0.16
C ILE A 48 14.94 -4.55 -1.21
N ALA A 49 14.73 -4.80 -2.49
CA ALA A 49 15.15 -3.90 -3.57
C ALA A 49 13.92 -3.18 -4.15
N MET A 50 14.00 -1.87 -4.22
CA MET A 50 12.96 -1.01 -4.82
C MET A 50 13.56 0.33 -5.27
N ASP A 51 12.82 1.06 -6.08
CA ASP A 51 13.13 2.47 -6.33
C ASP A 51 12.74 3.30 -5.10
N THR A 52 13.72 3.94 -4.48
CA THR A 52 13.52 4.81 -3.31
C THR A 52 13.69 6.29 -3.65
N SER A 53 13.72 6.65 -4.94
CA SER A 53 13.95 8.03 -5.39
C SER A 53 12.82 8.99 -5.00
N ASP A 54 11.62 8.47 -4.75
CA ASP A 54 10.47 9.23 -4.26
C ASP A 54 10.58 9.62 -2.79
N ALA A 55 11.45 8.98 -2.00
CA ALA A 55 11.57 9.24 -0.57
C ALA A 55 12.12 10.64 -0.28
N VAL A 56 11.29 11.49 0.31
CA VAL A 56 11.64 12.89 0.62
C VAL A 56 11.96 13.09 2.09
N SER A 57 11.16 12.51 2.99
CA SER A 57 11.25 12.73 4.43
C SER A 57 10.66 11.56 5.21
N LEU A 58 11.23 11.27 6.38
CA LEU A 58 10.68 10.32 7.35
C LEU A 58 9.93 11.02 8.49
N ASP A 59 9.73 12.32 8.40
CA ASP A 59 8.83 13.07 9.28
C ASP A 59 7.38 12.68 9.00
N PRO A 60 6.64 12.09 9.95
CA PRO A 60 5.24 11.70 9.74
C PRO A 60 4.32 12.84 9.30
N ALA A 61 4.62 14.07 9.72
CA ALA A 61 3.83 15.24 9.32
C ALA A 61 4.05 15.65 7.85
N ARG A 62 5.11 15.14 7.20
CA ARG A 62 5.52 15.48 5.84
C ARG A 62 5.46 14.31 4.88
N ALA A 63 5.73 13.10 5.35
CA ALA A 63 5.77 11.89 4.54
C ALA A 63 4.43 11.63 3.83
N TYR A 64 4.45 11.63 2.48
CA TYR A 64 3.28 11.41 1.64
C TYR A 64 3.61 10.58 0.39
N GLU A 65 4.89 10.37 0.12
CA GLU A 65 5.39 9.53 -0.97
C GLU A 65 5.40 8.05 -0.54
N LEU A 66 5.32 7.14 -1.50
CA LEU A 66 5.20 5.70 -1.26
C LEU A 66 6.29 5.16 -0.33
N THR A 67 7.55 5.39 -0.66
CA THR A 67 8.69 4.89 0.14
C THR A 67 8.75 5.56 1.52
N SER A 68 8.50 6.88 1.59
CA SER A 68 8.45 7.60 2.86
C SER A 68 7.39 7.02 3.80
N CYS A 69 6.17 6.81 3.30
CA CYS A 69 5.06 6.25 4.08
C CYS A 69 5.32 4.81 4.51
N LEU A 70 5.87 3.97 3.62
CA LEU A 70 6.26 2.59 3.93
C LEU A 70 7.23 2.54 5.11
N VAL A 71 8.26 3.38 5.09
CA VAL A 71 9.27 3.43 6.17
C VAL A 71 8.68 4.01 7.44
N VAL A 72 7.94 5.11 7.39
CA VAL A 72 7.27 5.73 8.55
C VAL A 72 6.37 4.73 9.26
N ASN A 73 5.64 3.89 8.52
CA ASN A 73 4.77 2.86 9.11
C ASN A 73 5.55 1.81 9.94
N GLN A 74 6.85 1.59 9.66
CA GLN A 74 7.71 0.71 10.47
C GLN A 74 8.28 1.38 11.72
N LEU A 75 8.37 2.72 11.71
CA LEU A 75 9.05 3.48 12.76
C LEU A 75 8.11 3.97 13.87
N TYR A 76 6.81 4.09 13.59
CA TYR A 76 5.85 4.74 14.47
C TYR A 76 4.59 3.91 14.66
N ASP A 77 4.00 3.99 15.86
CA ASP A 77 2.63 3.55 16.13
C ASP A 77 1.64 4.72 15.98
N LYS A 78 0.38 4.39 15.79
CA LYS A 78 -0.77 5.31 15.62
C LYS A 78 -1.82 5.06 16.69
N LEU A 79 -2.87 5.88 16.77
CA LEU A 79 -3.97 5.64 17.71
C LEU A 79 -4.73 4.37 17.38
N VAL A 80 -5.00 4.17 16.10
CA VAL A 80 -5.73 3.03 15.53
C VAL A 80 -5.05 2.59 14.25
N ASP A 81 -5.26 1.34 13.83
CA ASP A 81 -4.76 0.81 12.57
C ASP A 81 -5.76 -0.14 11.93
N PHE A 82 -5.43 -0.67 10.77
CA PHE A 82 -6.18 -1.73 10.10
C PHE A 82 -5.55 -3.09 10.34
N ALA A 83 -6.38 -4.10 10.55
CA ALA A 83 -5.91 -5.47 10.76
C ALA A 83 -5.61 -6.15 9.42
N PRO A 84 -4.33 -6.51 9.11
CA PRO A 84 -4.07 -7.39 8.00
C PRO A 84 -4.56 -8.82 8.33
N PRO A 85 -4.94 -9.65 7.35
CA PRO A 85 -5.01 -9.32 5.92
C PRO A 85 -6.29 -8.59 5.51
N ASP A 86 -7.25 -8.42 6.40
CA ASP A 86 -8.52 -7.75 6.14
C ASP A 86 -8.47 -6.30 6.60
N TYR A 87 -8.23 -5.39 5.65
CA TYR A 87 -8.18 -3.94 5.89
C TYR A 87 -9.58 -3.30 5.95
N THR A 88 -10.63 -4.10 6.13
CA THR A 88 -12.00 -3.60 6.35
C THR A 88 -12.29 -3.31 7.81
N GLU A 89 -11.48 -3.80 8.76
CA GLU A 89 -11.66 -3.60 10.20
C GLU A 89 -10.61 -2.65 10.76
N ILE A 90 -11.07 -1.62 11.49
CA ILE A 90 -10.21 -0.72 12.27
C ILE A 90 -10.02 -1.32 13.66
N VAL A 91 -8.76 -1.48 14.05
CA VAL A 91 -8.39 -2.09 15.33
C VAL A 91 -7.72 -1.10 16.28
N PRO A 92 -7.88 -1.28 17.60
CA PRO A 92 -7.12 -0.55 18.61
C PRO A 92 -5.60 -0.74 18.45
N GLU A 93 -4.84 0.36 18.51
CA GLU A 93 -3.39 0.31 18.54
C GLU A 93 -2.88 1.01 19.82
N VAL A 94 -2.40 2.25 19.75
CA VAL A 94 -2.01 3.01 20.95
C VAL A 94 -3.25 3.37 21.78
N ALA A 95 -4.38 3.71 21.14
CA ALA A 95 -5.64 3.78 21.84
C ALA A 95 -6.17 2.36 22.08
N GLU A 96 -6.44 2.01 23.33
CA GLU A 96 -7.10 0.73 23.68
C GLU A 96 -8.62 0.77 23.45
N SER A 97 -9.21 1.98 23.46
CA SER A 97 -10.63 2.24 23.16
C SER A 97 -10.85 3.71 22.85
N TRP A 98 -12.01 4.00 22.27
CA TRP A 98 -12.47 5.36 22.01
C TRP A 98 -14.00 5.44 22.05
N GLU A 99 -14.50 6.65 22.24
CA GLU A 99 -15.93 6.95 22.18
C GLU A 99 -16.18 8.29 21.49
N VAL A 100 -17.35 8.41 20.88
CA VAL A 100 -17.85 9.67 20.32
C VAL A 100 -18.93 10.19 21.24
N LEU A 101 -18.79 11.42 21.74
CA LEU A 101 -19.75 12.02 22.63
C LEU A 101 -21.09 12.35 21.90
N PRO A 102 -22.20 12.60 22.62
CA PRO A 102 -23.51 12.82 22.01
C PRO A 102 -23.59 13.99 21.03
N ASP A 103 -22.64 14.94 21.06
CA ASP A 103 -22.54 16.04 20.11
C ASP A 103 -22.12 15.57 18.69
N GLY A 104 -21.62 14.33 18.57
CA GLY A 104 -21.20 13.72 17.31
C GLY A 104 -19.90 14.27 16.71
N VAL A 105 -19.23 15.18 17.42
CA VAL A 105 -17.97 15.82 16.99
C VAL A 105 -16.83 15.68 17.98
N THR A 106 -17.13 15.40 19.24
CA THR A 106 -16.12 15.24 20.28
C THR A 106 -15.77 13.77 20.48
N TRP A 107 -14.51 13.46 20.34
CA TRP A 107 -13.92 12.12 20.47
C TRP A 107 -13.07 12.04 21.71
N VAL A 108 -13.16 10.94 22.43
CA VAL A 108 -12.32 10.64 23.59
C VAL A 108 -11.58 9.34 23.32
N PHE A 109 -10.26 9.38 23.37
CA PHE A 109 -9.38 8.21 23.18
C PHE A 109 -8.71 7.86 24.50
N HIS A 110 -8.80 6.59 24.88
CA HIS A 110 -8.10 6.03 26.05
C HIS A 110 -6.79 5.39 25.59
N ILE A 111 -5.69 5.90 26.08
CA ILE A 111 -4.33 5.53 25.67
C ILE A 111 -3.86 4.33 26.49
N ARG A 112 -3.34 3.31 25.81
CA ARG A 112 -2.78 2.11 26.42
C ARG A 112 -1.58 2.46 27.31
N LYS A 113 -1.58 1.94 28.53
CA LYS A 113 -0.48 2.13 29.48
C LYS A 113 0.72 1.25 29.14
N GLY A 114 1.92 1.70 29.47
CA GLY A 114 3.15 0.91 29.38
C GLY A 114 3.85 0.95 28.03
N ILE A 115 3.29 1.60 27.00
CA ILE A 115 3.97 1.82 25.73
C ILE A 115 5.13 2.81 25.94
N LYS A 116 6.27 2.54 25.30
CA LYS A 116 7.47 3.39 25.35
C LYS A 116 7.98 3.68 23.96
N PHE A 117 8.50 4.85 23.77
CA PHE A 117 9.33 5.20 22.62
C PHE A 117 10.66 4.43 22.63
N ALA A 118 11.38 4.43 21.52
CA ALA A 118 12.65 3.71 21.38
C ALA A 118 13.71 4.14 22.42
N ASP A 119 13.71 5.42 22.84
CA ASP A 119 14.59 5.94 23.92
C ASP A 119 14.16 5.49 25.33
N GLY A 120 13.02 4.81 25.47
CA GLY A 120 12.44 4.38 26.75
C GLY A 120 11.52 5.41 27.42
N THR A 121 11.32 6.59 26.83
CA THR A 121 10.35 7.60 27.28
C THR A 121 8.93 7.05 27.19
N PRO A 122 8.05 7.26 28.20
CA PRO A 122 6.67 6.79 28.12
C PRO A 122 5.87 7.50 27.00
N LEU A 123 5.06 6.72 26.26
CA LEU A 123 4.06 7.24 25.36
C LEU A 123 2.74 7.40 26.13
N ASN A 124 2.18 8.61 26.12
CA ASN A 124 0.98 8.99 26.85
C ASN A 124 0.12 10.00 26.08
N ALA A 125 -0.97 10.47 26.66
CA ALA A 125 -1.88 11.43 26.05
C ALA A 125 -1.21 12.75 25.63
N THR A 126 -0.17 13.19 26.34
CA THR A 126 0.60 14.38 25.98
C THR A 126 1.36 14.19 24.66
N ALA A 127 1.96 13.01 24.46
CA ALA A 127 2.64 12.69 23.20
C ALA A 127 1.66 12.64 22.01
N VAL A 128 0.50 12.04 22.21
CA VAL A 128 -0.58 12.01 21.20
C VAL A 128 -1.03 13.42 20.83
N ALA A 129 -1.37 14.22 21.85
CA ALA A 129 -1.80 15.61 21.64
C ALA A 129 -0.72 16.46 20.94
N PHE A 130 0.53 16.29 21.33
CA PHE A 130 1.66 16.97 20.68
C PHE A 130 1.76 16.61 19.20
N SER A 131 1.70 15.32 18.86
CA SER A 131 1.87 14.82 17.51
C SER A 131 0.78 15.36 16.57
N ILE A 132 -0.49 15.32 16.99
CA ILE A 132 -1.60 15.85 16.19
C ILE A 132 -1.51 17.38 16.04
N LYS A 133 -1.24 18.11 17.13
CA LYS A 133 -1.04 19.57 17.08
C LYS A 133 0.13 19.96 16.18
N ARG A 134 1.20 19.16 16.20
CA ARG A 134 2.37 19.34 15.35
C ARG A 134 2.00 19.28 13.86
N VAL A 135 1.24 18.28 13.44
CA VAL A 135 0.75 18.15 12.05
C VAL A 135 -0.08 19.37 11.65
N ILE A 136 -1.02 19.78 12.52
CA ILE A 136 -1.90 20.95 12.27
C ILE A 136 -1.08 22.24 12.11
N LYS A 137 -0.04 22.41 12.93
CA LYS A 137 0.80 23.60 12.95
C LYS A 137 1.75 23.68 11.77
N LEU A 138 2.39 22.57 11.41
CA LEU A 138 3.36 22.51 10.32
C LEU A 138 2.74 22.68 8.93
N LYS A 139 1.49 22.24 8.73
CA LYS A 139 0.75 22.35 7.45
C LYS A 139 1.52 21.80 6.26
N GLN A 140 2.24 20.70 6.44
CA GLN A 140 2.97 20.02 5.37
C GLN A 140 2.02 19.25 4.43
N ALA A 141 2.55 18.64 3.36
CA ALA A 141 1.75 18.04 2.29
C ALA A 141 0.64 17.09 2.76
N ALA A 142 0.95 16.19 3.70
CA ALA A 142 -0.01 15.22 4.21
C ALA A 142 -1.00 15.77 5.26
N SER A 143 -0.78 16.99 5.77
CA SER A 143 -1.58 17.53 6.89
C SER A 143 -3.06 17.68 6.59
N TRP A 144 -3.44 17.79 5.29
CA TRP A 144 -4.83 17.89 4.86
C TRP A 144 -5.68 16.70 5.33
N VAL A 145 -5.08 15.52 5.45
CA VAL A 145 -5.75 14.29 5.90
C VAL A 145 -6.38 14.48 7.29
N LEU A 146 -5.77 15.27 8.18
CA LEU A 146 -6.35 15.63 9.47
C LEU A 146 -7.04 16.99 9.47
N THR A 147 -6.48 18.00 8.79
CA THR A 147 -7.03 19.36 8.84
C THR A 147 -8.35 19.49 8.08
N GLN A 148 -8.68 18.56 7.18
CA GLN A 148 -9.99 18.50 6.52
C GLN A 148 -11.16 18.46 7.51
N PHE A 149 -10.96 17.98 8.74
CA PHE A 149 -12.00 17.90 9.77
C PHE A 149 -12.17 19.20 10.57
N GLY A 150 -11.58 20.31 10.11
CA GLY A 150 -11.64 21.60 10.81
C GLY A 150 -10.86 21.62 12.13
N LEU A 151 -9.85 20.74 12.28
CA LEU A 151 -9.02 20.67 13.47
C LEU A 151 -8.11 21.90 13.60
N THR A 152 -8.04 22.41 14.81
CA THR A 152 -7.09 23.45 15.26
C THR A 152 -6.30 22.94 16.46
N GLU A 153 -5.24 23.63 16.89
CA GLU A 153 -4.49 23.23 18.09
C GLU A 153 -5.41 23.17 19.33
N ASP A 154 -6.43 24.04 19.43
CA ASP A 154 -7.39 24.07 20.54
C ASP A 154 -8.39 22.91 20.48
N SER A 155 -8.51 22.23 19.35
CA SER A 155 -9.35 21.06 19.19
C SER A 155 -8.85 19.84 19.98
N ILE A 156 -7.55 19.85 20.39
CA ILE A 156 -6.88 18.71 21.02
C ILE A 156 -6.61 19.03 22.48
N LYS A 157 -7.18 18.24 23.40
CA LYS A 157 -7.03 18.44 24.85
C LYS A 157 -6.55 17.17 25.52
N VAL A 158 -5.56 17.28 26.38
CA VAL A 158 -5.18 16.25 27.34
C VAL A 158 -6.12 16.37 28.53
N ILE A 159 -6.92 15.31 28.79
CA ILE A 159 -7.84 15.25 29.91
C ILE A 159 -7.11 14.75 31.16
N ASP A 160 -6.35 13.68 31.01
CA ASP A 160 -5.44 13.13 32.01
C ASP A 160 -4.24 12.44 31.32
N GLU A 161 -3.39 11.76 32.08
CA GLU A 161 -2.15 11.16 31.55
C GLU A 161 -2.38 10.17 30.40
N TYR A 162 -3.55 9.51 30.36
CA TYR A 162 -3.88 8.46 29.37
C TYR A 162 -5.20 8.72 28.65
N THR A 163 -5.73 9.94 28.71
CA THR A 163 -6.98 10.29 28.02
C THR A 163 -6.78 11.56 27.20
N VAL A 164 -7.01 11.48 25.89
CA VAL A 164 -6.98 12.63 24.98
C VAL A 164 -8.36 12.85 24.36
N GLN A 165 -8.78 14.11 24.30
CA GLN A 165 -10.00 14.53 23.63
C GLN A 165 -9.66 15.25 22.34
N ILE A 166 -10.36 14.91 21.24
CA ILE A 166 -10.25 15.56 19.95
C ILE A 166 -11.64 16.03 19.52
N LYS A 167 -11.80 17.33 19.24
CA LYS A 167 -13.06 17.90 18.79
C LYS A 167 -12.98 18.30 17.33
N LEU A 168 -13.76 17.64 16.47
CA LEU A 168 -13.88 17.95 15.05
C LEU A 168 -14.68 19.26 14.84
N GLY A 169 -14.45 19.94 13.72
CA GLY A 169 -15.18 21.14 13.35
C GLY A 169 -16.61 20.85 12.88
N TYR A 170 -16.90 19.62 12.48
CA TYR A 170 -18.21 19.17 11.99
C TYR A 170 -18.36 17.65 12.16
N LYS A 171 -19.61 17.19 12.09
CA LYS A 171 -19.96 15.79 12.21
C LYS A 171 -19.49 15.00 10.98
N VAL A 172 -18.87 13.85 11.20
CA VAL A 172 -18.41 12.94 10.15
C VAL A 172 -18.64 11.49 10.61
N ALA A 173 -18.90 10.60 9.66
CA ALA A 173 -19.05 9.18 9.97
C ALA A 173 -17.79 8.65 10.68
N PRO A 174 -17.93 7.90 11.77
CA PRO A 174 -16.81 7.53 12.66
C PRO A 174 -15.63 6.91 11.93
N ARG A 175 -15.90 6.03 10.97
CA ARG A 175 -14.87 5.31 10.23
C ARG A 175 -13.98 6.24 9.42
N ILE A 176 -14.50 7.34 8.86
CA ILE A 176 -13.70 8.29 8.06
C ILE A 176 -12.58 8.89 8.91
N PHE A 177 -12.92 9.41 10.09
CA PHE A 177 -11.92 10.02 10.97
C PHE A 177 -10.89 9.00 11.46
N LEU A 178 -11.35 7.81 11.87
CA LEU A 178 -10.45 6.73 12.31
C LEU A 178 -9.53 6.26 11.18
N SER A 179 -10.03 6.13 9.94
CA SER A 179 -9.20 5.78 8.79
C SER A 179 -8.11 6.83 8.52
N CYS A 180 -8.42 8.11 8.71
CA CYS A 180 -7.43 9.18 8.57
C CYS A 180 -6.39 9.16 9.71
N LEU A 181 -6.75 8.69 10.91
CA LEU A 181 -5.81 8.51 12.01
C LEU A 181 -4.85 7.32 11.82
N SER A 182 -5.17 6.38 10.92
CA SER A 182 -4.26 5.29 10.56
C SER A 182 -3.24 5.68 9.48
N PHE A 183 -3.38 6.86 8.86
CA PHE A 183 -2.40 7.39 7.92
C PHE A 183 -1.13 7.89 8.64
N THR A 184 -0.04 8.12 7.91
CA THR A 184 1.25 8.57 8.48
C THR A 184 1.14 9.79 9.39
N VAL A 185 0.24 10.73 9.08
CA VAL A 185 -0.01 11.92 9.92
C VAL A 185 -0.62 11.60 11.28
N GLY A 186 -1.16 10.41 11.48
CA GLY A 186 -1.61 9.90 12.77
C GLY A 186 -0.49 9.30 13.63
N ALA A 187 0.72 9.18 13.11
CA ALA A 187 1.88 8.62 13.80
C ALA A 187 2.29 9.48 15.00
N ILE A 188 2.61 8.80 16.10
CA ILE A 188 2.92 9.46 17.38
C ILE A 188 4.43 9.59 17.53
N VAL A 189 4.92 10.81 17.59
CA VAL A 189 6.34 11.14 17.77
C VAL A 189 6.66 11.41 19.25
N ASN A 190 7.90 11.14 19.67
CA ASN A 190 8.40 11.47 21.00
C ASN A 190 8.62 12.98 21.15
N PRO A 191 7.80 13.71 21.94
CA PRO A 191 7.92 15.16 22.07
C PRO A 191 9.27 15.60 22.62
N LYS A 192 9.83 14.84 23.55
CA LYS A 192 11.12 15.17 24.18
C LYS A 192 12.24 15.16 23.16
N GLU A 193 12.33 14.11 22.34
CA GLU A 193 13.36 13.96 21.32
C GLU A 193 13.20 15.00 20.20
N VAL A 194 11.98 15.16 19.71
CA VAL A 194 11.65 16.12 18.65
C VAL A 194 11.96 17.55 19.04
N LEU A 195 11.59 17.96 20.27
CA LEU A 195 11.84 19.31 20.77
C LEU A 195 13.32 19.57 21.10
N ALA A 196 14.07 18.53 21.47
CA ALA A 196 15.52 18.65 21.67
C ALA A 196 16.27 18.98 20.37
N HIS A 197 15.73 18.58 19.21
CA HIS A 197 16.31 18.82 17.89
C HIS A 197 15.59 19.91 17.09
N GLN A 198 14.65 20.61 17.71
CA GLN A 198 13.93 21.72 17.06
C GLN A 198 14.86 22.87 16.65
N LYS A 199 14.68 23.38 15.43
CA LYS A 199 15.35 24.57 14.91
C LYS A 199 14.33 25.63 14.49
N ASN A 200 14.49 26.85 14.94
CA ASN A 200 13.65 27.99 14.51
C ASN A 200 12.13 27.77 14.63
N GLY A 201 11.69 26.93 15.55
CA GLY A 201 10.27 26.63 15.76
C GLY A 201 9.68 25.62 14.78
N ASP A 202 10.51 24.87 14.04
CA ASP A 202 10.11 23.84 13.08
C ASP A 202 9.55 22.56 13.71
N LEU A 203 9.48 22.50 15.04
CA LEU A 203 9.04 21.34 15.81
C LEU A 203 9.80 20.06 15.41
N GLY A 204 11.11 20.18 15.12
CA GLY A 204 11.99 19.09 14.74
C GLY A 204 11.77 18.51 13.35
N SER A 205 11.08 19.22 12.45
CA SER A 205 10.74 18.71 11.12
C SER A 205 11.97 18.53 10.23
N GLU A 206 12.98 19.40 10.34
CA GLU A 206 14.24 19.24 9.61
C GLU A 206 14.98 17.98 10.09
N TRP A 207 15.06 17.77 11.39
CA TRP A 207 15.75 16.61 11.98
C TRP A 207 15.05 15.28 11.64
N LEU A 208 13.71 15.23 11.74
CA LEU A 208 12.93 14.04 11.40
C LEU A 208 12.96 13.71 9.89
N THR A 209 13.52 14.56 9.05
CA THR A 209 13.67 14.25 7.62
C THR A 209 14.44 12.95 7.38
N ASP A 210 15.47 12.69 8.21
CA ASP A 210 16.35 11.51 8.11
C ASP A 210 16.65 10.85 9.47
N HIS A 211 15.86 11.16 10.50
CA HIS A 211 15.90 10.54 11.83
C HIS A 211 14.51 10.03 12.22
N SER A 212 14.43 9.23 13.27
CA SER A 212 13.17 8.73 13.81
C SER A 212 13.07 8.94 15.32
N ALA A 213 11.86 9.19 15.80
CA ALA A 213 11.53 9.35 17.20
C ALA A 213 10.20 8.65 17.54
N GLY A 214 10.06 7.39 17.11
CA GLY A 214 8.83 6.62 17.23
C GLY A 214 8.86 5.55 18.32
N SER A 215 7.74 4.83 18.41
CA SER A 215 7.54 3.67 19.28
C SER A 215 7.35 2.38 18.50
N GLY A 216 7.44 2.43 17.16
CA GLY A 216 7.15 1.34 16.26
C GLY A 216 8.07 0.13 16.37
N PRO A 217 7.78 -0.91 15.56
CA PRO A 217 8.52 -2.19 15.60
C PRO A 217 9.99 -2.07 15.19
N PHE A 218 10.34 -1.05 14.42
CA PHE A 218 11.71 -0.81 13.97
C PHE A 218 12.17 0.61 14.32
N ILE A 219 13.50 0.79 14.33
CA ILE A 219 14.19 2.06 14.56
C ILE A 219 15.06 2.32 13.33
N LEU A 220 15.12 3.55 12.86
CA LEU A 220 16.00 3.93 11.77
C LEU A 220 17.47 3.86 12.26
N GLU A 221 18.27 3.00 11.61
CA GLU A 221 19.73 2.95 11.85
C GLU A 221 20.45 3.97 10.96
N LYS A 222 20.09 4.04 9.67
CA LYS A 222 20.61 5.02 8.72
C LYS A 222 19.75 5.15 7.47
N TRP A 223 19.89 6.28 6.81
CA TRP A 223 19.40 6.50 5.46
C TRP A 223 20.49 7.16 4.61
N GLU A 224 21.07 6.40 3.69
CA GLU A 224 22.00 6.88 2.67
C GLU A 224 21.21 7.10 1.38
N ARG A 225 21.04 8.37 0.98
CA ARG A 225 20.27 8.74 -0.22
C ARG A 225 20.82 8.02 -1.44
N GLU A 226 19.94 7.56 -2.34
CA GLU A 226 20.27 6.82 -3.56
C GLU A 226 21.11 5.54 -3.31
N SER A 227 21.12 5.02 -2.10
CA SER A 227 21.83 3.81 -1.72
C SER A 227 20.96 2.85 -0.93
N GLU A 228 20.66 3.15 0.36
CA GLU A 228 19.85 2.27 1.19
C GLU A 228 19.24 2.97 2.39
N ILE A 229 18.13 2.39 2.88
CA ILE A 229 17.53 2.69 4.18
C ILE A 229 17.68 1.45 5.04
N VAL A 230 18.23 1.60 6.24
CA VAL A 230 18.46 0.49 7.17
C VAL A 230 17.66 0.69 8.44
N LEU A 231 16.83 -0.30 8.76
CA LEU A 231 16.02 -0.35 9.96
C LEU A 231 16.51 -1.50 10.85
N VAL A 232 16.56 -1.28 12.16
CA VAL A 232 16.85 -2.31 13.17
C VAL A 232 15.64 -2.56 14.05
N ALA A 233 15.45 -3.81 14.49
CA ALA A 233 14.33 -4.16 15.34
C ALA A 233 14.35 -3.39 16.66
N ASN A 234 13.20 -2.86 17.06
CA ASN A 234 12.98 -2.33 18.39
C ASN A 234 12.80 -3.49 19.37
N GLU A 235 13.85 -3.85 20.10
CA GLU A 235 13.83 -4.98 21.04
C GLU A 235 12.82 -4.80 22.19
N LYS A 236 12.40 -3.55 22.43
CA LYS A 236 11.43 -3.18 23.48
C LYS A 236 10.05 -2.91 22.93
N TYR A 237 9.79 -3.32 21.68
CA TYR A 237 8.49 -3.08 21.05
C TYR A 237 7.37 -3.73 21.86
N TRP A 238 6.36 -2.96 22.19
CA TRP A 238 5.29 -3.34 23.11
C TRP A 238 4.37 -4.47 22.60
N LYS A 239 4.28 -4.67 21.27
CA LYS A 239 3.60 -5.83 20.65
C LYS A 239 4.50 -7.07 20.52
N GLY A 240 5.75 -7.01 20.98
CA GLY A 240 6.75 -8.06 20.85
C GLY A 240 7.84 -7.74 19.83
N THR A 241 9.06 -8.19 20.10
CA THR A 241 10.21 -7.93 19.23
C THR A 241 10.03 -8.59 17.86
N PRO A 242 10.23 -7.88 16.74
CA PRO A 242 10.24 -8.48 15.41
C PRO A 242 11.23 -9.63 15.27
N ARG A 243 10.87 -10.67 14.52
CA ARG A 243 11.77 -11.80 14.23
C ARG A 243 12.92 -11.39 13.31
N ILE A 244 12.65 -10.52 12.34
CA ILE A 244 13.66 -9.83 11.53
C ILE A 244 14.36 -8.79 12.40
N LYS A 245 15.68 -8.88 12.55
CA LYS A 245 16.48 -7.95 13.35
C LYS A 245 16.95 -6.75 12.56
N LYS A 246 17.07 -6.90 11.25
CA LYS A 246 17.49 -5.82 10.35
C LYS A 246 16.73 -5.89 9.02
N VAL A 247 16.20 -4.75 8.60
CA VAL A 247 15.61 -4.57 7.26
C VAL A 247 16.52 -3.63 6.47
N ILE A 248 16.93 -4.04 5.27
CA ILE A 248 17.74 -3.23 4.36
C ILE A 248 16.89 -2.98 3.11
N ILE A 249 16.49 -1.75 2.88
CA ILE A 249 15.79 -1.34 1.67
C ILE A 249 16.83 -0.71 0.74
N LYS A 250 17.25 -1.46 -0.29
CA LYS A 250 18.24 -1.03 -1.28
C LYS A 250 17.58 -0.21 -2.38
N HIS A 251 18.20 0.92 -2.73
CA HIS A 251 17.82 1.69 -3.90
C HIS A 251 18.27 0.94 -5.17
N VAL A 252 17.32 0.32 -5.85
CA VAL A 252 17.53 -0.39 -7.14
C VAL A 252 16.37 -0.01 -8.06
N PRO A 253 16.47 1.11 -8.80
CA PRO A 253 15.35 1.63 -9.58
C PRO A 253 14.99 0.76 -10.78
N GLU A 254 15.98 0.05 -11.37
CA GLU A 254 15.76 -0.72 -12.60
C GLU A 254 15.19 -2.12 -12.29
N PRO A 255 14.00 -2.48 -12.83
CA PRO A 255 13.39 -3.78 -12.59
C PRO A 255 14.28 -4.98 -13.00
N THR A 256 15.07 -4.83 -14.05
CA THR A 256 16.00 -5.87 -14.51
C THR A 256 17.10 -6.16 -13.50
N ASP A 257 17.61 -5.13 -12.82
CA ASP A 257 18.63 -5.31 -11.78
C ASP A 257 18.00 -5.95 -10.53
N GLN A 258 16.77 -5.57 -10.16
CA GLN A 258 16.02 -6.23 -9.08
C GLN A 258 15.83 -7.72 -9.37
N LEU A 259 15.46 -8.08 -10.62
CA LEU A 259 15.29 -9.46 -11.05
C LEU A 259 16.60 -10.26 -10.90
N LEU A 260 17.70 -9.74 -11.40
CA LEU A 260 19.01 -10.40 -11.33
C LEU A 260 19.48 -10.61 -9.88
N LEU A 261 19.29 -9.63 -9.01
CA LEU A 261 19.61 -9.73 -7.58
C LEU A 261 18.74 -10.76 -6.87
N LEU A 262 17.44 -10.81 -7.20
CA LEU A 262 16.50 -11.79 -6.63
C LEU A 262 16.92 -13.23 -7.04
N GLU A 263 17.23 -13.45 -8.31
CA GLU A 263 17.65 -14.77 -8.81
C GLU A 263 18.95 -15.26 -8.15
N LYS A 264 19.92 -14.37 -7.92
CA LYS A 264 21.16 -14.68 -7.22
C LYS A 264 20.97 -14.93 -5.73
N GLY A 265 19.87 -14.47 -5.14
CA GLY A 265 19.62 -14.51 -3.68
C GLY A 265 20.35 -13.39 -2.92
N ASP A 266 20.78 -12.33 -3.60
CA ASP A 266 21.37 -11.13 -2.99
C ASP A 266 20.33 -10.20 -2.35
N ILE A 267 19.07 -10.39 -2.72
CA ILE A 267 17.89 -9.77 -2.12
C ILE A 267 16.83 -10.82 -1.83
N ASP A 268 15.95 -10.51 -0.89
CA ASP A 268 14.82 -11.36 -0.51
C ASP A 268 13.54 -10.99 -1.24
N ILE A 269 13.34 -9.71 -1.54
CA ILE A 269 12.14 -9.15 -2.16
C ILE A 269 12.54 -8.19 -3.29
N ALA A 270 11.99 -8.41 -4.49
CA ALA A 270 12.02 -7.48 -5.62
C ALA A 270 10.66 -6.80 -5.74
N TRP A 271 10.63 -5.47 -5.51
CA TRP A 271 9.38 -4.74 -5.34
C TRP A 271 8.69 -4.38 -6.65
N SER A 272 9.46 -4.09 -7.71
CA SER A 272 8.96 -3.39 -8.91
C SER A 272 9.27 -4.14 -10.21
N LEU A 273 9.04 -5.47 -10.25
CA LEU A 273 9.18 -6.21 -11.50
C LEU A 273 8.04 -5.88 -12.47
N THR A 274 8.34 -5.86 -13.76
CA THR A 274 7.32 -5.73 -14.81
C THR A 274 6.45 -6.99 -14.88
N SER A 275 5.25 -6.89 -15.48
CA SER A 275 4.36 -8.05 -15.64
C SER A 275 5.02 -9.19 -16.43
N ASP A 276 5.88 -8.87 -17.42
CA ASP A 276 6.64 -9.87 -18.19
C ASP A 276 7.68 -10.59 -17.32
N GLN A 277 8.38 -9.85 -16.47
CA GLN A 277 9.36 -10.41 -15.53
C GLN A 277 8.68 -11.24 -14.43
N ILE A 278 7.51 -10.82 -13.94
CA ILE A 278 6.69 -11.61 -13.01
C ILE A 278 6.32 -12.96 -13.63
N GLU A 279 5.87 -12.98 -14.89
CA GLU A 279 5.57 -14.25 -15.59
C GLU A 279 6.83 -15.10 -15.79
N GLU A 280 7.98 -14.48 -16.09
CA GLU A 280 9.26 -15.17 -16.23
C GLU A 280 9.67 -15.90 -14.95
N VAL A 281 9.46 -15.30 -13.77
CA VAL A 281 9.90 -15.88 -12.50
C VAL A 281 8.85 -16.73 -11.79
N ARG A 282 7.60 -16.72 -12.25
CA ARG A 282 6.48 -17.41 -11.61
C ARG A 282 6.73 -18.90 -11.38
N GLU A 283 7.36 -19.56 -12.33
CA GLU A 283 7.68 -20.99 -12.26
C GLU A 283 9.15 -21.27 -11.88
N LYS A 284 9.94 -20.23 -11.55
CA LYS A 284 11.35 -20.43 -11.17
C LYS A 284 11.44 -20.99 -9.75
N PRO A 285 12.19 -22.10 -9.54
CA PRO A 285 12.41 -22.65 -8.20
C PRO A 285 13.03 -21.61 -7.25
N GLY A 286 12.56 -21.58 -6.02
CA GLY A 286 13.08 -20.69 -4.97
C GLY A 286 12.54 -19.25 -5.04
N ILE A 287 11.61 -18.95 -5.95
CA ILE A 287 10.88 -17.67 -6.03
C ILE A 287 9.38 -17.94 -5.90
N LYS A 288 8.68 -17.07 -5.22
CA LYS A 288 7.21 -17.03 -5.14
C LYS A 288 6.70 -15.62 -5.38
N ILE A 289 5.46 -15.51 -5.83
CA ILE A 289 4.80 -14.22 -6.08
C ILE A 289 3.74 -14.00 -5.00
N ALA A 290 3.87 -12.92 -4.25
CA ALA A 290 2.79 -12.41 -3.41
C ALA A 290 1.95 -11.43 -4.24
N SER A 291 0.63 -11.63 -4.22
CA SER A 291 -0.29 -10.81 -5.03
C SER A 291 -1.45 -10.33 -4.18
N ARG A 292 -1.80 -9.05 -4.32
CA ARG A 292 -2.94 -8.44 -3.65
C ARG A 292 -3.55 -7.33 -4.50
N PRO A 293 -4.90 -7.23 -4.60
CA PRO A 293 -5.56 -6.06 -5.15
C PRO A 293 -5.18 -4.80 -4.36
N ALA A 294 -4.70 -3.77 -5.05
CA ALA A 294 -4.39 -2.47 -4.49
C ALA A 294 -5.63 -1.58 -4.44
N PHE A 295 -5.69 -0.64 -3.50
CA PHE A 295 -6.75 0.38 -3.49
C PHE A 295 -6.46 1.48 -4.51
N GLN A 296 -6.25 1.04 -5.75
CA GLN A 296 -5.94 1.86 -6.90
C GLN A 296 -6.61 1.29 -8.15
N LYS A 297 -7.16 2.17 -8.97
CA LYS A 297 -7.82 1.80 -10.23
C LYS A 297 -7.42 2.71 -11.37
N ALA A 298 -7.49 2.16 -12.59
CA ALA A 298 -7.40 2.92 -13.82
C ALA A 298 -8.80 3.20 -14.39
N TYR A 299 -8.97 4.39 -14.93
CA TYR A 299 -10.23 4.81 -15.53
C TYR A 299 -10.01 5.69 -16.77
N LEU A 300 -10.98 5.64 -17.67
CA LEU A 300 -11.13 6.61 -18.76
C LEU A 300 -12.11 7.68 -18.29
N GLY A 301 -11.63 8.92 -18.12
CA GLY A 301 -12.45 10.08 -17.82
C GLY A 301 -12.94 10.76 -19.11
N MET A 302 -14.22 11.11 -19.16
CA MET A 302 -14.91 11.76 -20.28
C MET A 302 -15.35 13.15 -19.87
N ASN A 303 -14.82 14.21 -20.48
CA ASN A 303 -15.20 15.58 -20.18
C ASN A 303 -16.59 15.91 -20.72
N VAL A 304 -17.58 16.04 -19.84
CA VAL A 304 -18.98 16.35 -20.20
C VAL A 304 -19.13 17.72 -20.91
N GLY A 305 -18.19 18.62 -20.70
CA GLY A 305 -18.13 19.90 -21.42
C GLY A 305 -17.77 19.77 -22.92
N PHE A 306 -17.21 18.63 -23.33
CA PHE A 306 -17.04 18.31 -24.75
C PHE A 306 -18.35 17.76 -25.31
N LYS A 307 -18.93 18.45 -26.27
CA LYS A 307 -20.31 18.24 -26.71
C LYS A 307 -20.74 16.77 -26.91
N PRO A 308 -19.98 15.88 -27.58
CA PRO A 308 -20.39 14.47 -27.68
C PRO A 308 -20.62 13.81 -26.32
N PHE A 309 -19.80 14.10 -25.32
CA PHE A 309 -19.87 13.44 -24.00
C PHE A 309 -20.94 14.05 -23.08
N SER A 310 -21.59 15.15 -23.45
CA SER A 310 -22.75 15.66 -22.74
C SER A 310 -23.97 14.72 -22.84
N ASP A 311 -24.02 13.89 -23.89
CA ASP A 311 -25.06 12.87 -24.08
C ASP A 311 -24.63 11.54 -23.37
N GLU A 312 -25.47 11.04 -22.47
CA GLU A 312 -25.22 9.79 -21.73
C GLU A 312 -25.08 8.60 -22.67
N ARG A 313 -25.84 8.56 -23.77
CA ARG A 313 -25.78 7.46 -24.75
C ARG A 313 -24.41 7.36 -25.42
N VAL A 314 -23.72 8.50 -25.60
CA VAL A 314 -22.34 8.51 -26.12
C VAL A 314 -21.37 7.92 -25.08
N ARG A 315 -21.53 8.27 -23.79
CA ARG A 315 -20.69 7.70 -22.72
C ARG A 315 -20.92 6.20 -22.57
N ASP A 316 -22.18 5.77 -22.70
CA ASP A 316 -22.53 4.33 -22.69
C ASP A 316 -21.97 3.61 -23.92
N ALA A 317 -22.04 4.21 -25.10
CA ALA A 317 -21.43 3.63 -26.30
C ALA A 317 -19.94 3.36 -26.11
N ILE A 318 -19.22 4.27 -25.47
CA ILE A 318 -17.81 4.10 -25.13
C ILE A 318 -17.62 2.94 -24.15
N ARG A 319 -18.43 2.85 -23.07
CA ARG A 319 -18.37 1.75 -22.10
C ARG A 319 -18.61 0.38 -22.76
N TRP A 320 -19.56 0.29 -23.69
CA TRP A 320 -19.87 -0.95 -24.44
C TRP A 320 -18.84 -1.28 -25.53
N ALA A 321 -18.08 -0.29 -26.01
CA ALA A 321 -17.07 -0.51 -27.04
C ALA A 321 -15.74 -1.05 -26.49
N ILE A 322 -15.36 -0.65 -25.27
CA ILE A 322 -14.05 -0.98 -24.69
C ILE A 322 -13.87 -2.50 -24.55
N ASP A 323 -12.72 -2.99 -25.00
CA ASP A 323 -12.29 -4.39 -24.82
C ASP A 323 -11.57 -4.55 -23.45
N TYR A 324 -12.36 -4.65 -22.38
CA TYR A 324 -11.86 -4.84 -21.03
C TYR A 324 -11.03 -6.12 -20.89
N ASP A 325 -11.44 -7.19 -21.58
CA ASP A 325 -10.78 -8.49 -21.46
C ASP A 325 -9.40 -8.48 -22.13
N ALA A 326 -9.25 -7.74 -23.25
CA ALA A 326 -7.93 -7.50 -23.86
C ALA A 326 -7.01 -6.71 -22.92
N ILE A 327 -7.53 -5.69 -22.20
CA ILE A 327 -6.76 -4.93 -21.21
C ILE A 327 -6.29 -5.85 -20.08
N ILE A 328 -7.21 -6.63 -19.46
CA ILE A 328 -6.86 -7.55 -18.36
C ILE A 328 -5.85 -8.61 -18.81
N LYS A 329 -6.04 -9.17 -20.01
CA LYS A 329 -5.11 -10.16 -20.58
C LYS A 329 -3.71 -9.57 -20.79
N MET A 330 -3.60 -8.34 -21.29
CA MET A 330 -2.32 -7.65 -21.50
C MET A 330 -1.59 -7.41 -20.17
N LEU A 331 -2.31 -7.16 -19.07
CA LEU A 331 -1.75 -6.88 -17.75
C LEU A 331 -1.31 -8.14 -16.96
N LYS A 332 -1.48 -9.36 -17.51
CA LYS A 332 -0.87 -10.61 -17.00
C LYS A 332 -0.98 -10.81 -15.48
N GLY A 333 -2.18 -10.67 -14.93
CA GLY A 333 -2.43 -10.79 -13.49
C GLY A 333 -2.13 -9.54 -12.66
N GLY A 334 -1.51 -8.50 -13.24
CA GLY A 334 -1.32 -7.20 -12.59
C GLY A 334 -2.59 -6.34 -12.51
N ALA A 335 -3.73 -6.87 -12.93
CA ALA A 335 -5.01 -6.18 -12.85
C ALA A 335 -6.19 -7.13 -12.72
N LYS A 336 -7.28 -6.63 -12.11
CA LYS A 336 -8.57 -7.29 -12.01
C LYS A 336 -9.64 -6.35 -12.61
N LYS A 337 -10.57 -6.88 -13.41
CA LYS A 337 -11.68 -6.08 -13.96
C LYS A 337 -12.44 -5.39 -12.83
N LEU A 338 -12.60 -4.09 -12.94
CA LEU A 338 -13.39 -3.26 -12.06
C LEU A 338 -14.16 -2.26 -12.90
N GLN A 339 -15.47 -2.04 -12.62
CA GLN A 339 -16.28 -1.06 -13.34
C GLN A 339 -16.99 -0.07 -12.40
N THR A 340 -16.91 -0.31 -11.11
CA THR A 340 -17.39 0.58 -10.05
C THR A 340 -16.23 1.38 -9.44
N PHE A 341 -16.52 2.51 -8.78
CA PHE A 341 -15.45 3.37 -8.29
C PHE A 341 -14.91 2.97 -6.90
N ILE A 342 -15.53 2.02 -6.20
CA ILE A 342 -15.02 1.48 -4.92
C ILE A 342 -14.30 0.15 -5.21
N GLU A 343 -13.04 0.06 -4.80
CA GLU A 343 -12.19 -1.12 -5.01
C GLU A 343 -12.58 -2.28 -4.09
N GLU A 344 -12.32 -3.50 -4.57
CA GLU A 344 -12.35 -4.70 -3.73
C GLU A 344 -11.37 -4.55 -2.57
N GLY A 345 -11.83 -4.89 -1.36
CA GLY A 345 -11.09 -4.69 -0.11
C GLY A 345 -11.45 -3.42 0.64
N ILE A 346 -12.21 -2.51 0.04
CA ILE A 346 -12.81 -1.36 0.73
C ILE A 346 -14.29 -1.66 1.04
N LEU A 347 -14.76 -1.25 2.23
CA LEU A 347 -16.16 -1.38 2.59
C LEU A 347 -17.07 -0.71 1.54
N GLY A 348 -18.19 -1.36 1.21
CA GLY A 348 -19.11 -0.85 0.19
C GLY A 348 -18.71 -1.19 -1.24
N TYR A 349 -17.68 -2.00 -1.45
CA TYR A 349 -17.34 -2.55 -2.76
C TYR A 349 -18.56 -3.21 -3.41
N ASN A 350 -18.81 -2.86 -4.67
CA ASN A 350 -19.86 -3.45 -5.50
C ASN A 350 -19.19 -4.19 -6.68
N PRO A 351 -19.33 -5.52 -6.79
CA PRO A 351 -18.67 -6.33 -7.82
C PRO A 351 -19.31 -6.22 -9.21
N ALA A 352 -20.26 -5.29 -9.41
CA ALA A 352 -20.96 -5.15 -10.69
C ALA A 352 -20.00 -4.79 -11.83
N THR A 353 -20.03 -5.62 -12.89
CA THR A 353 -19.26 -5.42 -14.12
C THR A 353 -20.15 -5.61 -15.34
N PRO A 354 -21.18 -4.73 -15.53
CA PRO A 354 -22.21 -4.92 -16.57
C PRO A 354 -21.68 -4.73 -17.98
N TYR A 355 -20.60 -3.99 -18.17
CA TYR A 355 -20.10 -3.67 -19.50
C TYR A 355 -19.12 -4.74 -20.00
N TYR A 356 -19.33 -5.13 -21.24
CA TYR A 356 -18.44 -5.97 -22.05
C TYR A 356 -18.40 -5.43 -23.47
N ARG A 357 -17.46 -5.86 -24.27
CA ARG A 357 -17.32 -5.39 -25.64
C ARG A 357 -18.51 -5.85 -26.49
N ASP A 358 -19.37 -4.89 -26.84
CA ASP A 358 -20.52 -5.06 -27.76
C ASP A 358 -20.54 -3.91 -28.79
N VAL A 359 -19.86 -4.14 -29.90
CA VAL A 359 -19.69 -3.17 -30.99
C VAL A 359 -21.02 -2.77 -31.61
N ASN A 360 -21.98 -3.72 -31.73
CA ASN A 360 -23.28 -3.44 -32.35
C ASN A 360 -24.13 -2.54 -31.45
N LYS A 361 -24.17 -2.83 -30.15
CA LYS A 361 -24.87 -1.99 -29.17
C LYS A 361 -24.24 -0.60 -29.09
N ALA A 362 -22.91 -0.51 -29.07
CA ALA A 362 -22.20 0.77 -29.04
C ALA A 362 -22.50 1.62 -30.28
N LYS A 363 -22.52 1.05 -31.49
CA LYS A 363 -22.89 1.74 -32.70
C LYS A 363 -24.35 2.21 -32.70
N ALA A 364 -25.27 1.39 -32.20
CA ALA A 364 -26.67 1.77 -32.07
C ALA A 364 -26.83 2.98 -31.16
N LEU A 365 -26.21 2.99 -30.01
CA LEU A 365 -26.23 4.11 -29.05
C LEU A 365 -25.64 5.40 -29.65
N LEU A 366 -24.53 5.30 -30.41
CA LEU A 366 -23.98 6.46 -31.11
C LEU A 366 -24.92 7.01 -32.17
N ALA A 367 -25.58 6.13 -32.94
CA ALA A 367 -26.54 6.55 -33.95
C ALA A 367 -27.76 7.23 -33.31
N GLU A 368 -28.30 6.72 -32.22
CA GLU A 368 -29.38 7.30 -31.43
C GLU A 368 -29.01 8.68 -30.84
N ALA A 369 -27.74 8.84 -30.47
CA ALA A 369 -27.20 10.10 -29.98
C ALA A 369 -26.89 11.14 -31.09
N GLY A 370 -27.11 10.76 -32.37
CA GLY A 370 -26.87 11.66 -33.52
C GLY A 370 -25.44 11.59 -34.10
N TYR A 371 -24.67 10.58 -33.75
CA TYR A 371 -23.29 10.35 -34.25
C TYR A 371 -23.14 9.02 -35.01
N PRO A 372 -23.95 8.72 -36.03
CA PRO A 372 -23.92 7.42 -36.74
C PRO A 372 -22.57 7.15 -37.43
N ASN A 373 -21.81 8.19 -37.74
CA ASN A 373 -20.48 8.11 -38.36
C ASN A 373 -19.34 8.37 -37.35
N GLY A 374 -19.66 8.43 -36.04
CA GLY A 374 -18.71 8.76 -35.01
C GLY A 374 -18.26 10.24 -35.03
N PHE A 375 -17.12 10.50 -34.41
CA PHE A 375 -16.48 11.81 -34.29
C PHE A 375 -14.97 11.64 -34.01
N GLU A 376 -14.25 12.77 -34.02
CA GLU A 376 -12.83 12.78 -33.68
C GLU A 376 -12.63 13.25 -32.22
N VAL A 377 -11.68 12.63 -31.49
CA VAL A 377 -11.42 12.92 -30.08
C VAL A 377 -9.94 12.75 -29.73
N GLU A 378 -9.41 13.62 -28.84
CA GLU A 378 -8.10 13.49 -28.23
C GLU A 378 -8.18 12.63 -26.96
N LEU A 379 -7.33 11.61 -26.85
CA LEU A 379 -7.11 10.82 -25.64
C LEU A 379 -5.74 11.14 -25.06
N MET A 380 -5.70 11.75 -23.87
CA MET A 380 -4.46 11.99 -23.14
C MET A 380 -4.11 10.79 -22.26
N ALA A 381 -2.84 10.35 -22.31
CA ALA A 381 -2.33 9.26 -21.49
C ALA A 381 -0.85 9.46 -21.13
N PRO A 382 -0.35 8.86 -20.03
CA PRO A 382 1.07 8.76 -19.76
C PRO A 382 1.80 7.94 -20.84
N PRO A 383 3.10 8.23 -21.12
CA PRO A 383 3.86 7.50 -22.13
C PRO A 383 4.40 6.14 -21.64
N SER A 384 4.35 5.88 -20.33
CA SER A 384 4.87 4.66 -19.71
C SER A 384 3.88 3.49 -19.82
N TYR A 385 4.41 2.28 -19.74
CA TYR A 385 3.62 1.07 -19.47
C TYR A 385 2.99 1.17 -18.06
N PRO A 386 1.75 0.68 -17.86
CA PRO A 386 0.84 0.09 -18.85
C PRO A 386 -0.04 1.11 -19.59
N ALA A 387 -0.04 2.37 -19.20
CA ALA A 387 -1.00 3.38 -19.68
C ALA A 387 -0.96 3.56 -21.21
N ARG A 388 0.24 3.61 -21.81
CA ARG A 388 0.41 3.72 -23.27
C ARG A 388 -0.29 2.56 -24.01
N ASP A 389 -0.13 1.35 -23.52
CA ASP A 389 -0.65 0.15 -24.20
C ASP A 389 -2.16 -0.01 -23.96
N VAL A 390 -2.66 0.36 -22.77
CA VAL A 390 -4.10 0.48 -22.48
C VAL A 390 -4.75 1.53 -23.40
N ALA A 391 -4.12 2.69 -23.61
CA ALA A 391 -4.61 3.71 -24.51
C ALA A 391 -4.71 3.21 -25.96
N ALA A 392 -3.78 2.38 -26.41
CA ALA A 392 -3.82 1.76 -27.74
C ALA A 392 -4.99 0.78 -27.89
N ILE A 393 -5.30 -0.03 -26.87
CA ILE A 393 -6.46 -0.92 -26.85
C ILE A 393 -7.77 -0.10 -26.87
N ILE A 394 -7.86 0.96 -26.07
CA ILE A 394 -9.02 1.88 -26.07
C ILE A 394 -9.20 2.50 -27.45
N LYS A 395 -8.13 3.02 -28.05
CA LYS A 395 -8.18 3.57 -29.42
C LYS A 395 -8.74 2.55 -30.40
N SER A 396 -8.19 1.35 -30.45
CA SER A 396 -8.66 0.30 -31.34
C SER A 396 -10.15 0.00 -31.12
N SER A 397 -10.59 -0.10 -29.86
CA SER A 397 -11.99 -0.35 -29.50
C SER A 397 -12.95 0.75 -29.98
N LEU A 398 -12.56 2.00 -29.83
CA LEU A 398 -13.39 3.16 -30.19
C LEU A 398 -13.41 3.40 -31.70
N GLU A 399 -12.32 3.13 -32.41
CA GLU A 399 -12.26 3.24 -33.87
C GLU A 399 -13.19 2.25 -34.57
N GLU A 400 -13.44 1.07 -34.00
CA GLU A 400 -14.41 0.11 -34.54
C GLU A 400 -15.86 0.63 -34.55
N ILE A 401 -16.18 1.56 -33.64
CA ILE A 401 -17.52 2.18 -33.57
C ILE A 401 -17.57 3.54 -34.29
N GLY A 402 -16.49 3.93 -35.00
CA GLY A 402 -16.41 5.15 -35.79
C GLY A 402 -15.83 6.35 -35.03
N ILE A 403 -15.45 6.24 -33.77
CA ILE A 403 -14.81 7.33 -33.03
C ILE A 403 -13.31 7.31 -33.33
N LYS A 404 -12.82 8.32 -34.06
CA LYS A 404 -11.40 8.48 -34.38
C LYS A 404 -10.64 9.03 -33.20
N VAL A 405 -9.69 8.24 -32.65
CA VAL A 405 -8.95 8.60 -31.44
C VAL A 405 -7.52 9.04 -31.77
N ASN A 406 -7.18 10.26 -31.37
CA ASN A 406 -5.82 10.80 -31.43
C ASN A 406 -5.20 10.68 -30.04
N ILE A 407 -4.31 9.68 -29.86
CA ILE A 407 -3.59 9.53 -28.60
C ILE A 407 -2.53 10.62 -28.49
N ARG A 408 -2.57 11.36 -27.38
CA ARG A 408 -1.55 12.32 -26.99
C ARG A 408 -0.84 11.81 -25.74
N LEU A 409 0.39 11.31 -25.92
CA LEU A 409 1.23 10.89 -24.82
C LEU A 409 1.92 12.10 -24.20
N VAL A 410 1.70 12.33 -22.92
CA VAL A 410 2.20 13.49 -22.17
C VAL A 410 2.69 13.07 -20.77
N THR A 411 3.60 13.87 -20.19
CA THR A 411 4.03 13.63 -18.81
C THR A 411 2.83 13.71 -17.84
N ALA A 412 2.93 13.04 -16.71
CA ALA A 412 1.90 13.09 -15.67
C ALA A 412 1.64 14.54 -15.20
N ALA A 413 2.69 15.35 -15.08
CA ALA A 413 2.57 16.76 -14.68
C ALA A 413 1.71 17.57 -15.68
N GLU A 414 2.00 17.48 -16.99
CA GLU A 414 1.23 18.13 -18.05
C GLU A 414 -0.22 17.62 -18.09
N MET A 415 -0.39 16.31 -18.00
CA MET A 415 -1.70 15.66 -18.00
C MET A 415 -2.59 16.17 -16.87
N TYR A 416 -2.08 16.13 -15.62
CA TYR A 416 -2.86 16.56 -14.47
C TYR A 416 -3.06 18.09 -14.42
N GLU A 417 -2.12 18.89 -14.95
CA GLU A 417 -2.32 20.33 -15.10
C GLU A 417 -3.52 20.61 -16.03
N LYS A 418 -3.56 19.99 -17.22
CA LYS A 418 -4.65 20.15 -18.19
C LYS A 418 -5.97 19.60 -17.63
N TYR A 419 -5.93 18.47 -16.92
CA TYR A 419 -7.10 17.86 -16.27
C TYR A 419 -7.71 18.79 -15.20
N ARG A 420 -6.89 19.37 -14.33
CA ARG A 420 -7.35 20.34 -13.32
C ARG A 420 -7.93 21.61 -13.93
N LYS A 421 -7.55 21.96 -15.15
CA LYS A 421 -8.08 23.09 -15.91
C LYS A 421 -9.30 22.71 -16.77
N GLN A 422 -9.81 21.47 -16.66
CA GLN A 422 -10.93 20.95 -17.45
C GLN A 422 -10.69 21.01 -18.98
N GLY A 423 -9.43 21.01 -19.41
CA GLY A 423 -9.00 21.22 -20.79
C GLY A 423 -8.81 19.95 -21.63
N HIS A 424 -9.17 18.77 -21.12
CA HIS A 424 -9.10 17.47 -21.83
C HIS A 424 -10.42 17.15 -22.53
N GLN A 425 -10.41 16.15 -23.41
CA GLN A 425 -11.59 15.49 -23.96
C GLN A 425 -11.75 14.10 -23.33
N LEU A 426 -10.81 13.18 -23.62
CA LEU A 426 -10.64 11.91 -22.91
C LEU A 426 -9.31 11.93 -22.13
N ILE A 427 -9.31 11.27 -20.98
CA ILE A 427 -8.11 11.09 -20.18
C ILE A 427 -8.04 9.67 -19.64
N LEU A 428 -6.92 9.00 -19.83
CA LEU A 428 -6.61 7.75 -19.15
C LEU A 428 -5.76 8.07 -17.91
N ALA A 429 -6.34 7.88 -16.74
CA ALA A 429 -5.72 8.22 -15.47
C ALA A 429 -5.94 7.13 -14.41
N GLU A 430 -5.20 7.24 -13.32
CA GLU A 430 -5.35 6.40 -12.15
C GLU A 430 -5.79 7.21 -10.95
N TRP A 431 -6.45 6.53 -10.00
CA TRP A 431 -6.83 7.07 -8.70
C TRP A 431 -6.73 6.00 -7.64
N GLY A 432 -6.14 6.35 -6.51
CA GLY A 432 -6.06 5.50 -5.32
C GLY A 432 -6.78 6.14 -4.13
N ALA A 433 -7.17 5.31 -3.18
CA ALA A 433 -7.75 5.77 -1.93
C ALA A 433 -6.65 6.24 -0.97
N ASP A 434 -6.69 7.49 -0.53
CA ASP A 434 -5.76 8.03 0.47
C ASP A 434 -5.98 7.41 1.86
N TYR A 435 -7.14 6.80 2.12
CA TYR A 435 -7.45 6.02 3.32
C TYR A 435 -8.51 4.97 2.98
N PRO A 436 -8.53 3.79 3.67
CA PRO A 436 -9.41 2.66 3.32
C PRO A 436 -10.86 2.87 3.78
N ASP A 437 -11.49 3.90 3.23
CA ASP A 437 -12.90 4.19 3.42
C ASP A 437 -13.53 4.64 2.10
N PRO A 438 -14.79 4.25 1.79
CA PRO A 438 -15.45 4.65 0.56
C PRO A 438 -15.55 6.18 0.36
N ASP A 439 -15.48 6.98 1.42
CA ASP A 439 -15.47 8.44 1.35
C ASP A 439 -14.29 8.99 0.53
N ALA A 440 -13.10 8.36 0.67
CA ALA A 440 -11.90 8.73 -0.09
C ALA A 440 -12.08 8.60 -1.62
N LEU A 441 -13.08 7.86 -2.04
CA LEU A 441 -13.41 7.59 -3.44
C LEU A 441 -14.68 8.32 -3.88
N ALA A 442 -15.71 8.32 -3.04
CA ALA A 442 -16.99 8.97 -3.36
C ALA A 442 -16.81 10.47 -3.56
N LYS A 443 -16.09 11.16 -2.68
CA LYS A 443 -15.83 12.60 -2.83
C LYS A 443 -15.19 12.94 -4.17
N PRO A 444 -14.07 12.33 -4.59
CA PRO A 444 -13.48 12.62 -5.89
C PRO A 444 -14.39 12.29 -7.08
N PHE A 445 -15.03 11.11 -7.07
CA PHE A 445 -15.76 10.59 -8.22
C PHE A 445 -17.18 11.15 -8.36
N ALA A 446 -17.82 11.60 -7.26
CA ALA A 446 -19.22 11.93 -7.26
C ALA A 446 -19.57 13.33 -6.74
N ASP A 447 -18.71 13.97 -5.93
CA ASP A 447 -18.98 15.33 -5.45
C ASP A 447 -18.14 16.39 -6.18
N TYR A 448 -18.73 17.04 -7.16
CA TYR A 448 -18.06 18.10 -7.92
C TYR A 448 -17.65 19.31 -7.05
N ARG A 449 -18.30 19.53 -5.88
CA ARG A 449 -18.04 20.66 -4.98
C ARG A 449 -16.64 20.60 -4.37
N VAL A 450 -16.06 19.40 -4.24
CA VAL A 450 -14.68 19.22 -3.76
C VAL A 450 -13.62 19.47 -4.84
N LYS A 451 -14.02 19.80 -6.07
CA LYS A 451 -13.16 20.15 -7.22
C LYS A 451 -12.14 19.06 -7.59
N GLN A 452 -12.53 17.79 -7.42
CA GLN A 452 -11.76 16.64 -7.86
C GLN A 452 -12.30 16.07 -9.18
N LEU A 453 -12.37 14.77 -9.36
CA LEU A 453 -12.61 14.10 -10.64
C LEU A 453 -13.97 14.46 -11.27
N ALA A 454 -15.05 14.51 -10.47
CA ALA A 454 -16.35 14.93 -10.98
C ALA A 454 -16.29 16.34 -11.57
N TRP A 455 -15.71 17.30 -10.83
CA TRP A 455 -15.53 18.66 -11.29
C TRP A 455 -14.58 18.76 -12.50
N ARG A 456 -13.46 18.00 -12.48
CA ARG A 456 -12.49 18.00 -13.58
C ARG A 456 -13.10 17.53 -14.90
N ASN A 457 -14.04 16.57 -14.85
CA ASN A 457 -14.81 16.10 -16.00
C ASN A 457 -16.05 16.97 -16.30
N MET A 458 -16.20 18.12 -15.64
CA MET A 458 -17.35 19.04 -15.77
C MET A 458 -18.70 18.37 -15.49
N TRP A 459 -18.71 17.33 -14.65
CA TRP A 459 -19.92 16.62 -14.23
C TRP A 459 -20.46 17.22 -12.93
N TYR A 460 -21.43 18.11 -13.06
CA TYR A 460 -22.06 18.88 -11.97
C TYR A 460 -23.39 18.23 -11.61
N ASP A 461 -23.36 17.14 -10.90
CA ASP A 461 -24.53 16.34 -10.52
C ASP A 461 -24.85 16.49 -9.03
N ASP A 462 -25.94 17.18 -8.73
CA ASP A 462 -26.35 17.45 -7.34
C ASP A 462 -26.84 16.18 -6.62
N TYR A 463 -27.42 15.22 -7.34
CA TYR A 463 -27.87 13.98 -6.74
C TYR A 463 -26.70 13.14 -6.22
N ALA A 464 -25.69 12.93 -7.06
CA ALA A 464 -24.47 12.24 -6.67
C ALA A 464 -23.72 12.95 -5.53
N ALA A 465 -23.61 14.28 -5.63
CA ALA A 465 -22.97 15.09 -4.60
C ALA A 465 -23.71 15.03 -3.25
N ASN A 466 -25.04 15.03 -3.24
CA ASN A 466 -25.86 14.95 -2.02
C ASN A 466 -25.81 13.56 -1.40
N LEU A 467 -25.83 12.48 -2.18
CA LEU A 467 -25.63 11.12 -1.67
C LEU A 467 -24.25 10.97 -1.00
N THR A 468 -23.22 11.55 -1.62
CA THR A 468 -21.85 11.56 -1.06
C THR A 468 -21.83 12.25 0.30
N GLU A 469 -22.44 13.42 0.43
CA GLU A 469 -22.50 14.19 1.68
C GLU A 469 -23.31 13.45 2.75
N GLN A 470 -24.46 12.88 2.39
CA GLN A 470 -25.27 12.08 3.33
C GLN A 470 -24.48 10.88 3.88
N ALA A 471 -23.78 10.14 3.00
CA ALA A 471 -22.95 9.00 3.40
C ALA A 471 -21.76 9.43 4.28
N ALA A 472 -21.20 10.61 4.06
CA ALA A 472 -20.07 11.13 4.84
C ALA A 472 -20.45 11.45 6.30
N VAL A 473 -21.72 11.66 6.63
CA VAL A 473 -22.19 12.02 7.98
C VAL A 473 -23.06 10.94 8.64
N GLU A 474 -23.34 9.83 7.94
CA GLU A 474 -24.17 8.75 8.45
C GLU A 474 -23.39 7.86 9.43
N PHE A 475 -23.87 7.72 10.66
CA PHE A 475 -23.22 6.93 11.73
C PHE A 475 -23.62 5.46 11.71
N ASP A 476 -24.84 5.14 11.25
CA ASP A 476 -25.26 3.76 11.08
C ASP A 476 -24.55 3.16 9.85
N LEU A 477 -23.69 2.17 10.10
CA LEU A 477 -22.88 1.55 9.04
C LEU A 477 -23.76 0.92 7.95
N SER A 478 -24.86 0.28 8.30
CA SER A 478 -25.74 -0.37 7.32
C SER A 478 -26.41 0.64 6.39
N LYS A 479 -26.89 1.76 6.94
CA LYS A 479 -27.47 2.86 6.14
C LYS A 479 -26.40 3.53 5.30
N ARG A 480 -25.21 3.75 5.85
CA ARG A 480 -24.08 4.31 5.14
C ARG A 480 -23.69 3.46 3.93
N LEU A 481 -23.59 2.15 4.11
CA LEU A 481 -23.28 1.23 3.01
C LEU A 481 -24.39 1.17 1.96
N ALA A 482 -25.66 1.32 2.36
CA ALA A 482 -26.77 1.43 1.41
C ALA A 482 -26.65 2.70 0.55
N LEU A 483 -26.29 3.85 1.13
CA LEU A 483 -26.04 5.09 0.39
C LEU A 483 -24.88 4.94 -0.59
N TYR A 484 -23.76 4.30 -0.21
CA TYR A 484 -22.65 4.06 -1.13
C TYR A 484 -23.00 3.07 -2.23
N LYS A 485 -23.82 2.06 -1.95
CA LYS A 485 -24.32 1.16 -3.00
C LYS A 485 -25.13 1.93 -4.04
N GLU A 486 -26.10 2.73 -3.61
CA GLU A 486 -26.93 3.57 -4.47
C GLU A 486 -26.06 4.54 -5.28
N LEU A 487 -25.13 5.23 -4.63
CA LEU A 487 -24.19 6.15 -5.28
C LEU A 487 -23.33 5.43 -6.32
N THR A 488 -22.81 4.24 -6.00
CA THR A 488 -21.95 3.46 -6.89
C THR A 488 -22.70 3.03 -8.15
N GLU A 489 -23.96 2.56 -7.99
CA GLU A 489 -24.82 2.19 -9.10
C GLU A 489 -25.17 3.43 -9.97
N TYR A 490 -25.44 4.55 -9.33
CA TYR A 490 -25.73 5.80 -10.03
C TYR A 490 -24.53 6.33 -10.83
N VAL A 491 -23.34 6.35 -10.23
CA VAL A 491 -22.10 6.79 -10.92
C VAL A 491 -21.74 5.83 -12.06
N LEU A 492 -21.95 4.53 -11.90
CA LEU A 492 -21.72 3.54 -12.93
C LEU A 492 -22.61 3.80 -14.17
N ASP A 493 -23.86 4.18 -13.96
CA ASP A 493 -24.83 4.49 -15.02
C ASP A 493 -24.62 5.89 -15.61
N LYS A 494 -24.56 6.93 -14.76
CA LYS A 494 -24.61 8.34 -15.17
C LYS A 494 -23.26 9.05 -15.22
N GLY A 495 -22.27 8.57 -14.46
CA GLY A 495 -20.99 9.24 -14.31
C GLY A 495 -20.17 9.34 -15.60
N PRO A 496 -19.21 10.25 -15.65
CA PRO A 496 -18.40 10.50 -16.84
C PRO A 496 -17.15 9.59 -16.87
N TYR A 497 -17.29 8.32 -16.46
CA TYR A 497 -16.20 7.39 -16.36
C TYR A 497 -16.49 6.08 -17.07
N ALA A 498 -15.45 5.47 -17.65
CA ALA A 498 -15.36 4.02 -17.81
C ALA A 498 -14.24 3.54 -16.88
N ILE A 499 -14.59 2.96 -15.74
CA ILE A 499 -13.61 2.31 -14.86
C ILE A 499 -13.16 1.02 -15.56
N LEU A 500 -11.85 0.78 -15.62
CA LEU A 500 -11.26 -0.26 -16.46
C LEU A 500 -10.82 -1.48 -15.63
N TYR A 501 -10.03 -1.23 -14.60
CA TYR A 501 -9.48 -2.28 -13.74
C TYR A 501 -9.01 -1.71 -12.40
N GLN A 502 -8.96 -2.58 -11.41
CA GLN A 502 -8.22 -2.42 -10.17
C GLN A 502 -6.83 -2.98 -10.36
N VAL A 503 -5.82 -2.26 -9.90
CA VAL A 503 -4.42 -2.72 -9.90
C VAL A 503 -4.27 -3.89 -8.93
N VAL A 504 -3.46 -4.89 -9.32
CA VAL A 504 -3.04 -5.98 -8.45
C VAL A 504 -1.52 -5.86 -8.25
N ASN A 505 -1.12 -5.55 -7.04
CA ASN A 505 0.30 -5.56 -6.68
C ASN A 505 0.82 -6.99 -6.76
N GLN A 506 1.88 -7.20 -7.53
CA GLN A 506 2.57 -8.48 -7.68
C GLN A 506 4.04 -8.27 -7.28
N ILE A 507 4.44 -8.86 -6.17
CA ILE A 507 5.77 -8.71 -5.60
C ILE A 507 6.46 -10.07 -5.63
N ALA A 508 7.65 -10.14 -6.24
CA ALA A 508 8.43 -11.36 -6.30
C ALA A 508 9.36 -11.46 -5.09
N LEU A 509 9.34 -12.62 -4.43
CA LEU A 509 10.13 -12.85 -3.23
C LEU A 509 10.69 -14.28 -3.19
N ARG A 510 11.78 -14.44 -2.45
CA ARG A 510 12.36 -15.76 -2.23
C ARG A 510 11.42 -16.62 -1.38
N THR A 511 11.38 -17.93 -1.66
CA THR A 511 10.47 -18.87 -0.97
C THR A 511 10.69 -18.95 0.54
N TRP A 512 11.86 -18.57 1.04
CA TRP A 512 12.16 -18.55 2.47
C TRP A 512 11.60 -17.34 3.22
N VAL A 513 11.08 -16.32 2.52
CA VAL A 513 10.38 -15.18 3.16
C VAL A 513 8.95 -15.60 3.44
N GLU A 514 8.55 -15.56 4.69
CA GLU A 514 7.24 -15.97 5.15
C GLU A 514 6.46 -14.81 5.75
N ASN A 515 5.14 -14.92 5.70
CA ASN A 515 4.19 -13.95 6.25
C ASN A 515 4.32 -12.53 5.69
N PHE A 516 4.85 -12.42 4.46
CA PHE A 516 4.85 -11.16 3.71
C PHE A 516 3.57 -11.05 2.89
N GLU A 517 2.84 -9.98 3.10
CA GLU A 517 1.65 -9.64 2.33
C GLU A 517 1.83 -8.25 1.70
N PRO A 518 1.63 -8.10 0.37
CA PRO A 518 1.64 -6.79 -0.25
C PRO A 518 0.60 -5.87 0.39
N ASP A 519 0.99 -4.63 0.63
CA ASP A 519 0.09 -3.59 1.10
C ASP A 519 -0.92 -3.23 -0.01
N PRO A 520 -2.22 -3.14 0.28
CA PRO A 520 -3.19 -2.62 -0.70
C PRO A 520 -3.10 -1.10 -0.89
N THR A 521 -2.41 -0.42 0.04
CA THR A 521 -2.13 1.03 0.01
C THR A 521 -0.62 1.27 -0.17
N PHE A 522 -0.05 2.20 0.56
CA PHE A 522 1.39 2.45 0.65
C PHE A 522 1.82 2.82 2.08
N PHE A 523 0.91 2.69 3.05
CA PHE A 523 1.14 3.09 4.44
C PHE A 523 0.63 2.08 5.48
N LEU A 524 0.22 0.88 5.05
CA LEU A 524 -0.29 -0.18 5.95
C LEU A 524 0.61 -1.42 5.95
N LEU A 525 1.74 -1.43 5.24
CA LEU A 525 2.67 -2.55 5.25
C LEU A 525 3.23 -2.78 6.66
N ASP A 526 3.12 -4.00 7.16
CA ASP A 526 3.64 -4.41 8.47
C ASP A 526 4.76 -5.44 8.30
N LEU A 527 6.02 -4.98 8.36
CA LEU A 527 7.20 -5.84 8.30
C LEU A 527 7.51 -6.55 9.64
N SER A 528 6.88 -6.16 10.74
CA SER A 528 7.10 -6.80 12.06
C SER A 528 6.66 -8.26 12.10
N ARG A 529 5.73 -8.63 11.22
CA ARG A 529 5.16 -9.98 11.10
C ARG A 529 5.96 -10.89 10.17
N VAL A 530 6.82 -10.30 9.33
CA VAL A 530 7.63 -11.04 8.36
C VAL A 530 8.73 -11.81 9.08
N TYR A 531 9.02 -13.00 8.57
CA TYR A 531 10.16 -13.78 9.03
C TYR A 531 10.77 -14.57 7.88
N LYS A 532 12.00 -15.06 8.09
CA LYS A 532 12.70 -15.89 7.12
C LYS A 532 12.97 -17.26 7.71
N GLU A 533 12.81 -18.29 6.89
CA GLU A 533 13.26 -19.63 7.21
C GLU A 533 14.76 -19.77 6.94
N SER A 534 15.45 -20.55 7.77
CA SER A 534 16.84 -20.89 7.53
C SER A 534 16.94 -21.93 6.42
N VAL A 535 17.61 -21.60 5.35
CA VAL A 535 17.87 -22.52 4.23
C VAL A 535 19.34 -22.90 4.21
N TYR A 536 19.61 -24.20 4.10
CA TYR A 536 20.94 -24.76 4.10
C TYR A 536 21.16 -25.57 2.82
N GLU A 537 22.33 -25.42 2.24
CA GLU A 537 22.82 -26.23 1.13
C GLU A 537 23.79 -27.27 1.64
N VAL A 538 23.69 -28.50 1.17
CA VAL A 538 24.69 -29.55 1.44
C VAL A 538 25.92 -29.23 0.60
N VAL A 539 27.02 -28.91 1.27
CA VAL A 539 28.30 -28.73 0.61
C VAL A 539 28.98 -30.09 0.50
N PRO A 540 29.35 -30.54 -0.70
CA PRO A 540 29.98 -31.84 -0.93
C PRO A 540 31.26 -32.05 -0.14
#